data_c1d1568ef37b657ee50bc890ccacc9e1
#
_entry.id   c1d1568ef37b657ee50bc890ccacc9e1
#
_cell.length_a   1.000
_cell.length_b   1.000
_cell.length_c   1.000
_cell.angle_alpha   90.00
_cell.angle_beta   90.00
_cell.angle_gamma   90.00
#
_symmetry.space_group_name_H-M   'P 1'
#
loop_
_entity.id
_entity.type
_entity.pdbx_description
1 polymer ?
#
loop_
_entity_poly.entity_id
_entity_poly.type
_entity_poly.pdbx_seq_one_letter_code
_entity_poly.pdbx_strand_id
1 'polypeptide(L)'
;LDTTEIDISEAQEDEILIKRNGKLHRPKRLASGLYQFREGTQIDRVVLDCVTSLQNGADLLWIETATPNVAEIAHMVNRVKEVVPNAKLVYNNSPSFNWTLNFRQQAYDRWVAEGKDVSAYDRAKLMSAEYDNTELAAEADEKVRTFQADASREAGVFHHLITLPT
;
A
#
# COMPACT_ATOMS: atom_id res chain seq x y z
N LEU A 1 9.95 16.39 -6.91
CA LEU A 1 8.85 15.74 -6.20
C LEU A 1 9.06 16.01 -4.71
N ASP A 2 8.30 16.94 -4.20
CA ASP A 2 8.33 17.19 -2.76
C ASP A 2 7.44 16.13 -2.11
N THR A 3 8.09 15.19 -1.42
CA THR A 3 7.43 14.14 -0.63
C THR A 3 7.32 14.57 0.82
N THR A 4 7.20 15.86 1.07
CA THR A 4 7.06 16.36 2.44
C THR A 4 5.84 15.69 3.07
N GLU A 5 6.11 14.88 4.06
CA GLU A 5 5.09 14.39 4.98
C GLU A 5 4.49 15.62 5.64
N ILE A 6 3.22 15.91 5.33
CA ILE A 6 2.54 17.04 5.95
C ILE A 6 2.21 16.60 7.37
N ASP A 7 3.07 17.00 8.31
CA ASP A 7 2.78 16.87 9.73
C ASP A 7 1.68 17.88 10.10
N ILE A 8 0.43 17.43 9.99
CA ILE A 8 -0.72 18.22 10.38
C ILE A 8 -0.87 18.11 11.89
N SER A 9 -0.50 19.17 12.60
CA SER A 9 -0.74 19.26 14.04
C SER A 9 -2.22 19.17 14.39
N GLU A 10 -2.56 18.76 15.62
CA GLU A 10 -3.96 18.67 16.05
C GLU A 10 -4.74 19.98 15.85
N ALA A 11 -4.10 21.13 16.01
CA ALA A 11 -4.70 22.44 15.78
C ALA A 11 -5.03 22.71 14.30
N GLN A 12 -4.31 22.09 13.37
CA GLN A 12 -4.54 22.20 11.93
C GLN A 12 -5.59 21.20 11.44
N GLU A 13 -5.83 20.12 12.15
CA GLU A 13 -6.84 19.11 11.77
C GLU A 13 -8.25 19.71 11.70
N ASP A 14 -8.59 20.64 12.57
CA ASP A 14 -9.89 21.30 12.58
C ASP A 14 -10.10 22.26 11.39
N GLU A 15 -9.03 22.63 10.69
CA GLU A 15 -9.04 23.53 9.53
C GLU A 15 -9.02 22.80 8.20
N ILE A 16 -8.85 21.46 8.19
CA ILE A 16 -8.77 20.68 6.96
C ILE A 16 -10.12 20.71 6.24
N LEU A 17 -10.11 21.26 5.03
CA LEU A 17 -11.25 21.25 4.12
C LEU A 17 -10.95 20.34 2.94
N ILE A 18 -11.79 19.35 2.73
CA ILE A 18 -11.67 18.40 1.61
C ILE A 18 -12.76 18.68 0.59
N LYS A 19 -12.35 18.88 -0.67
CA LYS A 19 -13.30 19.05 -1.78
C LYS A 19 -13.76 17.69 -2.26
N ARG A 20 -15.04 17.43 -2.18
CA ARG A 20 -15.69 16.21 -2.65
C ARG A 20 -16.98 16.54 -3.36
N ASN A 21 -17.20 15.98 -4.56
CA ASN A 21 -18.38 16.27 -5.37
C ASN A 21 -18.68 17.79 -5.54
N GLY A 22 -17.61 18.57 -5.75
CA GLY A 22 -17.69 20.02 -5.92
C GLY A 22 -17.96 20.83 -4.65
N LYS A 23 -18.12 20.19 -3.49
CA LYS A 23 -18.36 20.85 -2.20
C LYS A 23 -17.17 20.66 -1.26
N LEU A 24 -16.94 21.68 -0.43
CA LEU A 24 -15.95 21.59 0.65
C LEU A 24 -16.58 20.93 1.87
N HIS A 25 -15.89 19.94 2.41
CA HIS A 25 -16.29 19.20 3.61
C HIS A 25 -15.18 19.28 4.65
N ARG A 26 -15.59 19.48 5.90
CA ARG A 26 -14.71 19.33 7.07
C ARG A 26 -15.00 17.97 7.70
N PRO A 27 -14.08 17.00 7.61
CA PRO A 27 -14.29 15.72 8.28
C PRO A 27 -14.20 15.90 9.80
N LYS A 28 -15.03 15.16 10.54
CA LYS A 28 -15.01 15.14 12.00
C LYS A 28 -14.15 13.99 12.49
N ARG A 29 -13.16 14.30 13.35
CA ARG A 29 -12.39 13.26 14.04
C ARG A 29 -13.28 12.51 15.05
N LEU A 30 -13.25 11.19 14.98
CA LEU A 30 -13.97 10.30 15.88
C LEU A 30 -13.04 9.82 17.01
N ALA A 31 -13.63 9.34 18.10
CA ALA A 31 -12.89 8.72 19.21
C ALA A 31 -12.07 7.48 18.76
N SER A 32 -12.46 6.84 17.66
CA SER A 32 -11.73 5.75 17.03
C SER A 32 -10.44 6.18 16.32
N GLY A 33 -10.19 7.49 16.17
CA GLY A 33 -9.09 8.03 15.38
C GLY A 33 -9.40 8.14 13.88
N LEU A 34 -10.59 7.71 13.43
CA LEU A 34 -11.05 7.90 12.06
C LEU A 34 -11.65 9.29 11.85
N TYR A 35 -11.71 9.70 10.59
CA TYR A 35 -12.31 10.96 10.16
C TYR A 35 -13.59 10.66 9.38
N GLN A 36 -14.70 11.26 9.77
CA GLN A 36 -16.01 11.02 9.19
C GLN A 36 -16.50 12.24 8.42
N PHE A 37 -16.93 12.02 7.18
CA PHE A 37 -17.68 12.99 6.38
C PHE A 37 -19.16 13.00 6.77
N ARG A 38 -19.88 14.07 6.38
CA ARG A 38 -21.32 14.22 6.69
C ARG A 38 -22.19 13.11 6.12
N GLU A 39 -21.82 12.54 4.97
CA GLU A 39 -22.52 11.40 4.37
C GLU A 39 -22.21 10.05 5.02
N GLY A 40 -21.38 10.03 6.06
CA GLY A 40 -21.07 8.82 6.82
C GLY A 40 -19.81 8.07 6.38
N THR A 41 -19.15 8.47 5.27
CA THR A 41 -17.87 7.87 4.86
C THR A 41 -16.80 8.16 5.91
N GLN A 42 -16.08 7.13 6.32
CA GLN A 42 -14.97 7.22 7.27
C GLN A 42 -13.64 6.92 6.59
N ILE A 43 -12.63 7.71 6.89
CA ILE A 43 -11.26 7.53 6.42
C ILE A 43 -10.30 7.57 7.61
N ASP A 44 -9.16 6.88 7.50
CA ASP A 44 -8.09 7.00 8.48
C ASP A 44 -7.14 8.16 8.15
N ARG A 45 -6.14 8.35 9.02
CA ARG A 45 -5.19 9.43 8.88
C ARG A 45 -4.38 9.34 7.59
N VAL A 46 -3.95 8.15 7.19
CA VAL A 46 -3.13 7.97 5.96
C VAL A 46 -3.91 8.41 4.73
N VAL A 47 -5.17 8.00 4.62
CA VAL A 47 -6.04 8.43 3.52
C VAL A 47 -6.31 9.92 3.58
N LEU A 48 -6.51 10.49 4.77
CA LEU A 48 -6.69 11.93 4.95
C LEU A 48 -5.48 12.71 4.45
N ASP A 49 -4.27 12.30 4.81
CA ASP A 49 -3.01 12.94 4.40
C ASP A 49 -2.84 12.86 2.88
N CYS A 50 -3.11 11.70 2.28
CA CYS A 50 -3.10 11.51 0.83
C CYS A 50 -4.06 12.45 0.11
N VAL A 51 -5.30 12.51 0.56
CA VAL A 51 -6.34 13.35 -0.04
C VAL A 51 -6.01 14.83 0.12
N THR A 52 -5.54 15.23 1.30
CA THR A 52 -5.14 16.61 1.59
C THR A 52 -3.98 17.04 0.68
N SER A 53 -2.96 16.20 0.51
CA SER A 53 -1.81 16.46 -0.37
C SER A 53 -2.25 16.67 -1.81
N LEU A 54 -3.12 15.80 -2.35
CA LEU A 54 -3.66 15.93 -3.70
C LEU A 54 -4.47 17.22 -3.89
N GLN A 55 -5.27 17.59 -2.90
CA GLN A 55 -6.10 18.81 -2.98
C GLN A 55 -5.30 20.09 -2.79
N ASN A 56 -4.13 20.01 -2.19
CA ASN A 56 -3.19 21.13 -2.03
C ASN A 56 -2.14 21.22 -3.14
N GLY A 57 -2.31 20.47 -4.23
CA GLY A 57 -1.54 20.64 -5.45
C GLY A 57 -0.51 19.55 -5.76
N ALA A 58 -0.45 18.46 -4.99
CA ALA A 58 0.36 17.32 -5.37
C ALA A 58 -0.21 16.66 -6.65
N ASP A 59 0.64 16.42 -7.63
CA ASP A 59 0.26 15.74 -8.87
C ASP A 59 0.24 14.23 -8.69
N LEU A 60 1.14 13.71 -7.89
CA LEU A 60 1.35 12.29 -7.61
C LEU A 60 1.51 12.06 -6.12
N LEU A 61 1.09 10.90 -5.64
CA LEU A 61 1.37 10.44 -4.29
C LEU A 61 2.41 9.32 -4.32
N TRP A 62 3.49 9.49 -3.59
CA TRP A 62 4.47 8.44 -3.38
C TRP A 62 4.13 7.68 -2.12
N ILE A 63 3.72 6.42 -2.30
CA ILE A 63 3.29 5.55 -1.21
C ILE A 63 4.27 4.43 -0.94
N GLU A 64 4.31 4.01 0.31
CA GLU A 64 4.98 2.81 0.79
C GLU A 64 3.99 1.95 1.59
N THR A 65 4.28 0.66 1.65
CA THR A 65 3.58 -0.30 2.50
C THR A 65 4.58 -0.99 3.42
N ALA A 66 4.11 -1.64 4.48
CA ALA A 66 4.99 -2.35 5.41
C ALA A 66 5.71 -3.52 4.75
N THR A 67 5.08 -4.15 3.76
CA THR A 67 5.61 -5.26 2.97
C THR A 67 5.26 -5.08 1.49
N PRO A 68 6.04 -5.66 0.55
CA PRO A 68 5.73 -5.59 -0.88
C PRO A 68 4.60 -6.57 -1.25
N ASN A 69 3.39 -6.26 -0.83
CA ASN A 69 2.20 -7.08 -1.03
C ASN A 69 1.18 -6.35 -1.92
N VAL A 70 0.82 -6.93 -3.07
CA VAL A 70 -0.10 -6.32 -4.04
C VAL A 70 -1.48 -6.05 -3.43
N ALA A 71 -1.99 -6.96 -2.59
CA ALA A 71 -3.30 -6.79 -1.95
C ALA A 71 -3.29 -5.63 -0.93
N GLU A 72 -2.21 -5.47 -0.18
CA GLU A 72 -2.03 -4.34 0.76
C GLU A 72 -1.97 -3.01 0.00
N ILE A 73 -1.22 -2.97 -1.10
CA ILE A 73 -1.15 -1.79 -1.97
C ILE A 73 -2.53 -1.48 -2.56
N ALA A 74 -3.25 -2.49 -3.07
CA ALA A 74 -4.58 -2.32 -3.63
C ALA A 74 -5.56 -1.76 -2.60
N HIS A 75 -5.52 -2.25 -1.37
CA HIS A 75 -6.34 -1.75 -0.29
C HIS A 75 -6.10 -0.26 -0.03
N MET A 76 -4.84 0.16 0.05
CA MET A 76 -4.47 1.56 0.25
C MET A 76 -4.90 2.44 -0.94
N VAL A 77 -4.58 2.03 -2.17
CA VAL A 77 -4.93 2.78 -3.38
C VAL A 77 -6.44 2.95 -3.52
N ASN A 78 -7.21 1.89 -3.29
CA ASN A 78 -8.67 1.93 -3.41
C ASN A 78 -9.28 2.91 -2.41
N ARG A 79 -8.81 2.93 -1.17
CA ARG A 79 -9.30 3.86 -0.14
C ARG A 79 -9.05 5.33 -0.51
N VAL A 80 -7.88 5.64 -1.10
CA VAL A 80 -7.61 6.99 -1.60
C VAL A 80 -8.53 7.33 -2.78
N LYS A 81 -8.73 6.39 -3.71
CA LYS A 81 -9.56 6.60 -4.90
C LYS A 81 -11.06 6.67 -4.60
N GLU A 82 -11.51 6.14 -3.48
CA GLU A 82 -12.90 6.37 -3.01
C GLU A 82 -13.19 7.86 -2.78
N VAL A 83 -12.19 8.62 -2.36
CA VAL A 83 -12.31 10.07 -2.13
C VAL A 83 -11.86 10.87 -3.34
N VAL A 84 -10.76 10.50 -3.98
CA VAL A 84 -10.19 11.14 -5.17
C VAL A 84 -10.05 10.11 -6.29
N PRO A 85 -11.09 9.88 -7.12
CA PRO A 85 -11.11 8.81 -8.13
C PRO A 85 -9.95 8.84 -9.13
N ASN A 86 -9.46 10.02 -9.45
CA ASN A 86 -8.38 10.22 -10.42
C ASN A 86 -6.98 10.29 -9.77
N ALA A 87 -6.85 9.93 -8.49
CA ALA A 87 -5.56 9.92 -7.82
C ALA A 87 -4.55 9.05 -8.55
N LYS A 88 -3.34 9.57 -8.70
CA LYS A 88 -2.19 8.87 -9.29
C LYS A 88 -1.21 8.55 -8.18
N LEU A 89 -1.02 7.26 -7.91
CA LEU A 89 -0.15 6.78 -6.85
C LEU A 89 1.10 6.14 -7.45
N VAL A 90 2.24 6.53 -6.91
CA VAL A 90 3.56 6.01 -7.24
C VAL A 90 3.99 5.10 -6.10
N TYR A 91 4.38 3.87 -6.40
CA TYR A 91 4.82 2.93 -5.39
C TYR A 91 6.34 2.87 -5.29
N ASN A 92 6.84 2.96 -4.06
CA ASN A 92 8.26 2.77 -3.78
C ASN A 92 8.59 1.28 -3.68
N ASN A 93 9.30 0.77 -4.69
CA ASN A 93 9.87 -0.59 -4.67
C ASN A 93 11.16 -0.55 -3.85
N SER A 94 11.03 -0.47 -2.53
CA SER A 94 12.17 -0.28 -1.64
C SER A 94 13.15 -1.46 -1.69
N PRO A 95 14.46 -1.22 -1.88
CA PRO A 95 15.47 -2.25 -1.78
C PRO A 95 15.72 -2.70 -0.33
N SER A 96 15.15 -1.99 0.66
CA SER A 96 15.24 -2.37 2.08
C SER A 96 14.37 -3.60 2.42
N PHE A 97 13.39 -3.92 1.60
CA PHE A 97 12.61 -5.15 1.78
C PHE A 97 13.45 -6.38 1.46
N ASN A 98 13.31 -7.41 2.26
CA ASN A 98 13.75 -8.74 1.85
C ASN A 98 12.69 -9.33 0.90
N TRP A 99 12.81 -9.03 -0.38
CA TRP A 99 11.85 -9.44 -1.41
C TRP A 99 11.66 -10.95 -1.46
N THR A 100 12.75 -11.70 -1.44
CA THR A 100 12.71 -13.16 -1.49
C THR A 100 11.94 -13.73 -0.30
N LEU A 101 12.26 -13.30 0.92
CA LEU A 101 11.56 -13.77 2.11
C LEU A 101 10.09 -13.42 2.09
N ASN A 102 9.76 -12.16 1.79
CA ASN A 102 8.36 -11.70 1.75
C ASN A 102 7.52 -12.52 0.77
N PHE A 103 8.04 -12.76 -0.43
CA PHE A 103 7.30 -13.51 -1.45
C PHE A 103 7.22 -15.01 -1.17
N ARG A 104 8.26 -15.62 -0.57
CA ARG A 104 8.19 -16.99 -0.09
C ARG A 104 7.17 -17.15 1.03
N GLN A 105 7.08 -16.20 1.96
CA GLN A 105 6.06 -16.21 3.01
C GLN A 105 4.66 -16.02 2.44
N GLN A 106 4.48 -15.12 1.49
CA GLN A 106 3.20 -14.93 0.80
C GLN A 106 2.78 -16.18 0.02
N ALA A 107 3.70 -16.86 -0.64
CA ALA A 107 3.43 -18.12 -1.33
C ALA A 107 3.03 -19.22 -0.33
N TYR A 108 3.75 -19.35 0.78
CA TYR A 108 3.43 -20.28 1.85
C TYR A 108 2.01 -20.03 2.40
N ASP A 109 1.71 -18.79 2.77
CA ASP A 109 0.42 -18.41 3.35
C ASP A 109 -0.74 -18.66 2.36
N ARG A 110 -0.52 -18.42 1.06
CA ARG A 110 -1.48 -18.75 0.00
C ARG A 110 -1.70 -20.24 -0.11
N TRP A 111 -0.64 -21.04 -0.10
CA TRP A 111 -0.74 -22.50 -0.14
C TRP A 111 -1.53 -23.04 1.04
N VAL A 112 -1.30 -22.53 2.26
CA VAL A 112 -2.09 -22.89 3.44
C VAL A 112 -3.57 -22.56 3.23
N ALA A 113 -3.88 -21.37 2.72
CA ALA A 113 -5.26 -20.94 2.46
C ALA A 113 -5.95 -21.80 1.38
N GLU A 114 -5.19 -22.30 0.40
CA GLU A 114 -5.67 -23.19 -0.67
C GLU A 114 -5.74 -24.66 -0.24
N GLY A 115 -5.30 -25.00 0.97
CA GLY A 115 -5.26 -26.39 1.47
C GLY A 115 -4.16 -27.25 0.86
N LYS A 116 -3.12 -26.64 0.26
CA LYS A 116 -1.93 -27.37 -0.21
C LYS A 116 -1.08 -27.85 0.95
N ASP A 117 -0.38 -28.96 0.74
CA ASP A 117 0.55 -29.49 1.73
C ASP A 117 1.81 -28.60 1.84
N VAL A 118 2.01 -28.05 3.02
CA VAL A 118 3.18 -27.22 3.36
C VAL A 118 4.08 -27.89 4.42
N SER A 119 3.87 -29.18 4.71
CA SER A 119 4.57 -29.88 5.79
C SER A 119 6.09 -29.97 5.59
N ALA A 120 6.56 -29.85 4.34
CA ALA A 120 7.98 -29.84 3.99
C ALA A 120 8.66 -28.50 4.27
N TYR A 121 7.91 -27.46 4.66
CA TYR A 121 8.42 -26.09 4.81
C TYR A 121 8.29 -25.60 6.24
N ASP A 122 9.32 -24.90 6.72
CA ASP A 122 9.25 -24.11 7.96
C ASP A 122 9.11 -22.63 7.57
N ARG A 123 7.92 -22.04 7.82
CA ARG A 123 7.63 -20.64 7.48
C ARG A 123 8.65 -19.65 8.04
N ALA A 124 9.22 -19.95 9.21
CA ALA A 124 10.21 -19.08 9.85
C ALA A 124 11.60 -19.18 9.19
N LYS A 125 11.85 -20.21 8.40
CA LYS A 125 13.17 -20.53 7.82
C LYS A 125 13.18 -20.52 6.28
N LEU A 126 12.22 -19.87 5.64
CA LEU A 126 12.07 -19.92 4.17
C LEU A 126 13.26 -19.34 3.39
N MET A 127 14.21 -18.68 4.07
CA MET A 127 15.49 -18.26 3.48
C MET A 127 16.59 -19.34 3.51
N SER A 128 16.31 -20.50 4.10
CA SER A 128 17.26 -21.62 4.08
C SER A 128 17.51 -22.09 2.65
N ALA A 129 18.79 -22.37 2.33
CA ALA A 129 19.20 -22.86 1.02
C ALA A 129 18.52 -24.17 0.60
N GLU A 130 18.03 -24.96 1.56
CA GLU A 130 17.28 -26.18 1.28
C GLU A 130 15.98 -25.95 0.49
N TYR A 131 15.44 -24.71 0.54
CA TYR A 131 14.21 -24.34 -0.16
C TYR A 131 14.44 -23.65 -1.51
N ASP A 132 15.69 -23.34 -1.90
CA ASP A 132 15.98 -22.54 -3.10
C ASP A 132 15.53 -23.19 -4.42
N ASN A 133 15.46 -24.52 -4.47
CA ASN A 133 15.07 -25.25 -5.68
C ASN A 133 13.68 -25.90 -5.53
N THR A 134 12.85 -25.39 -4.65
CA THR A 134 11.50 -25.91 -4.41
C THR A 134 10.47 -25.22 -5.32
N GLU A 135 9.31 -25.86 -5.47
CA GLU A 135 8.18 -25.28 -6.20
C GLU A 135 7.70 -23.98 -5.56
N LEU A 136 7.71 -23.91 -4.22
CA LEU A 136 7.34 -22.71 -3.48
C LEU A 136 8.29 -21.54 -3.79
N ALA A 137 9.59 -21.79 -3.81
CA ALA A 137 10.57 -20.75 -4.17
C ALA A 137 10.41 -20.30 -5.61
N ALA A 138 10.20 -21.22 -6.55
CA ALA A 138 9.97 -20.90 -7.96
C ALA A 138 8.71 -20.03 -8.15
N GLU A 139 7.63 -20.34 -7.45
CA GLU A 139 6.40 -19.52 -7.47
C GLU A 139 6.65 -18.12 -6.88
N ALA A 140 7.39 -18.03 -5.78
CA ALA A 140 7.76 -16.76 -5.17
C ALA A 140 8.61 -15.90 -6.10
N ASP A 141 9.62 -16.47 -6.74
CA ASP A 141 10.52 -15.79 -7.68
C ASP A 141 9.75 -15.26 -8.90
N GLU A 142 8.81 -16.04 -9.42
CA GLU A 142 7.95 -15.59 -10.52
C GLU A 142 7.09 -14.39 -10.08
N LYS A 143 6.56 -14.39 -8.87
CA LYS A 143 5.78 -13.27 -8.33
C LYS A 143 6.63 -12.03 -8.08
N VAL A 144 7.88 -12.15 -7.68
CA VAL A 144 8.83 -11.01 -7.63
C VAL A 144 9.03 -10.44 -9.04
N ARG A 145 9.24 -11.30 -10.02
CA ARG A 145 9.46 -10.91 -11.42
C ARG A 145 8.27 -10.16 -12.02
N THR A 146 7.06 -10.55 -11.68
CA THR A 146 5.82 -9.94 -12.21
C THR A 146 5.27 -8.81 -11.32
N PHE A 147 5.88 -8.53 -10.18
CA PHE A 147 5.33 -7.65 -9.14
C PHE A 147 4.88 -6.28 -9.67
N GLN A 148 5.69 -5.59 -10.46
CA GLN A 148 5.34 -4.27 -10.98
C GLN A 148 4.12 -4.31 -11.89
N ALA A 149 4.06 -5.32 -12.77
CA ALA A 149 2.90 -5.52 -13.65
C ALA A 149 1.64 -5.88 -12.84
N ASP A 150 1.78 -6.74 -11.84
CA ASP A 150 0.66 -7.14 -10.97
C ASP A 150 0.16 -5.95 -10.14
N ALA A 151 1.05 -5.17 -9.52
CA ALA A 151 0.68 -3.98 -8.76
C ALA A 151 0.02 -2.91 -9.64
N SER A 152 0.47 -2.72 -10.87
CA SER A 152 -0.17 -1.79 -11.80
C SER A 152 -1.55 -2.27 -12.23
N ARG A 153 -1.69 -3.54 -12.57
CA ARG A 153 -2.94 -4.13 -13.05
C ARG A 153 -3.97 -4.34 -11.94
N GLU A 154 -3.57 -4.88 -10.81
CA GLU A 154 -4.46 -5.32 -9.73
C GLU A 154 -4.66 -4.24 -8.66
N ALA A 155 -3.62 -3.45 -8.36
CA ALA A 155 -3.67 -2.41 -7.34
C ALA A 155 -3.82 -0.98 -7.90
N GLY A 156 -3.73 -0.81 -9.22
CA GLY A 156 -3.90 0.50 -9.85
C GLY A 156 -2.74 1.47 -9.60
N VAL A 157 -1.54 0.96 -9.36
CA VAL A 157 -0.32 1.77 -9.25
C VAL A 157 -0.04 2.41 -10.60
N PHE A 158 0.13 3.73 -10.60
CA PHE A 158 0.36 4.54 -11.80
C PHE A 158 1.81 4.47 -12.27
N HIS A 159 2.76 4.49 -11.33
CA HIS A 159 4.18 4.48 -11.61
C HIS A 159 4.95 3.80 -10.49
N HIS A 160 6.10 3.21 -10.82
CA HIS A 160 6.99 2.56 -9.87
C HIS A 160 8.31 3.33 -9.77
N LEU A 161 8.76 3.57 -8.54
CA LEU A 161 10.11 4.06 -8.26
C LEU A 161 10.92 2.94 -7.62
N ILE A 162 12.18 2.85 -8.02
CA ILE A 162 13.17 1.98 -7.40
C ILE A 162 14.27 2.88 -6.89
N THR A 163 14.42 2.97 -5.58
CA THR A 163 15.57 3.65 -4.99
C THR A 163 16.76 2.72 -5.04
N LEU A 164 17.79 3.13 -5.76
CA LEU A 164 19.04 2.35 -5.78
C LEU A 164 19.78 2.56 -4.46
N PRO A 165 20.33 1.50 -3.85
CA PRO A 165 21.21 1.66 -2.71
C PRO A 165 22.46 2.42 -3.16
N THR A 166 22.78 3.44 -2.43
CA THR A 166 24.04 4.21 -2.59
C THR A 166 25.21 3.43 -2.01
#